data_2473801fb3fde5ea76020075423d4bcc
#
_entry.id   2473801fb3fde5ea76020075423d4bcc
#
_cell.length_a   1.000
_cell.length_b   1.000
_cell.length_c   1.000
_cell.angle_alpha   90.00
_cell.angle_beta   90.00
_cell.angle_gamma   90.00
#
_symmetry.space_group_name_H-M   'P 1'
#
loop_
_entity.id
_entity.type
_entity.pdbx_description
1 polymer ?
#
loop_
_entity_poly.entity_id
_entity_poly.type
_entity_poly.pdbx_seq_one_letter_code
_entity_poly.pdbx_strand_id
1 'polypeptide(L)'
;NGGADGLDVPGWAIECKRVESGFQSAWWSQAIDQAQRAGRRPALAYRASRQPWRVRLWLGDAVASVSPGVHVQDVRAWIETDLETFALMVRESIAEGG
;
A
#
# COMPACT_ATOMS: atom_id res chain seq x y z
N ASN A 1 -5.85 8.12 16.45
CA ASN A 1 -5.43 6.80 16.79
C ASN A 1 -5.22 5.96 15.57
N GLY A 2 -4.43 4.94 15.73
CA GLY A 2 -4.03 4.13 14.58
C GLY A 2 -5.17 3.38 13.91
N GLY A 3 -6.15 2.96 14.69
CA GLY A 3 -7.25 2.19 14.14
C GLY A 3 -8.11 2.98 13.17
N ALA A 4 -8.19 4.29 13.39
CA ALA A 4 -8.99 5.12 12.52
C ALA A 4 -8.33 5.37 11.17
N ASP A 5 -7.00 5.20 11.10
CA ASP A 5 -6.24 5.54 9.90
C ASP A 5 -6.08 4.37 8.97
N GLY A 6 -6.36 3.17 9.43
CA GLY A 6 -6.16 1.98 8.63
C GLY A 6 -7.45 1.49 8.01
N LEU A 7 -7.32 0.86 6.86
CA LEU A 7 -8.41 0.16 6.22
C LEU A 7 -8.23 -1.31 6.50
N ASP A 8 -9.32 -1.98 6.84
CA ASP A 8 -9.26 -3.40 7.17
C ASP A 8 -9.40 -4.22 5.91
N VAL A 9 -8.28 -4.47 5.26
CA VAL A 9 -8.22 -5.22 4.01
C VAL A 9 -7.36 -6.46 4.23
N PRO A 10 -7.89 -7.65 3.96
CA PRO A 10 -7.13 -8.89 4.17
C PRO A 10 -5.80 -8.88 3.42
N GLY A 11 -4.74 -9.20 4.14
CA GLY A 11 -3.40 -9.31 3.56
C GLY A 11 -2.65 -8.00 3.42
N TRP A 12 -3.28 -6.88 3.72
CA TRP A 12 -2.69 -5.56 3.55
C TRP A 12 -2.69 -4.79 4.86
N ALA A 13 -1.65 -4.01 5.10
CA ALA A 13 -1.59 -3.05 6.18
C ALA A 13 -1.54 -1.67 5.53
N ILE A 14 -2.64 -0.97 5.57
CA ILE A 14 -2.81 0.30 4.85
C ILE A 14 -2.77 1.45 5.83
N GLU A 15 -1.80 2.35 5.66
CA GLU A 15 -1.69 3.58 6.42
C GLU A 15 -2.22 4.72 5.58
N CYS A 16 -2.99 5.61 6.19
CA CYS A 16 -3.54 6.77 5.50
C CYS A 16 -3.00 8.05 6.13
N LYS A 17 -2.53 8.97 5.31
CA LYS A 17 -2.00 10.25 5.76
C LYS A 17 -2.60 11.40 4.96
N ARG A 18 -3.06 12.42 5.65
CA ARG A 18 -3.49 13.67 5.03
C ARG A 18 -2.56 14.77 5.51
N VAL A 19 -2.00 15.51 4.58
CA VAL A 19 -0.98 16.50 4.93
C VAL A 19 -1.19 17.82 4.19
N GLU A 20 -0.82 18.88 4.86
CA GLU A 20 -0.81 20.21 4.27
C GLU A 20 0.45 20.42 3.44
N SER A 21 1.57 19.91 3.89
CA SER A 21 2.84 19.94 3.19
C SER A 21 3.12 18.60 2.55
N GLY A 22 4.18 18.50 1.78
CA GLY A 22 4.44 17.35 0.97
C GLY A 22 4.72 16.05 1.72
N PHE A 23 4.99 15.02 0.96
CA PHE A 23 5.28 13.68 1.44
C PHE A 23 6.52 13.65 2.32
N GLN A 24 6.48 12.81 3.36
CA GLN A 24 7.63 12.57 4.23
C GLN A 24 8.06 11.12 4.12
N SER A 25 9.33 10.90 3.86
CA SER A 25 9.85 9.54 3.67
C SER A 25 9.69 8.66 4.90
N ALA A 26 9.66 9.26 6.08
CA ALA A 26 9.46 8.50 7.31
C ALA A 26 8.14 7.75 7.33
N TRP A 27 7.12 8.26 6.66
CA TRP A 27 5.83 7.58 6.62
C TRP A 27 5.91 6.22 5.95
N TRP A 28 6.70 6.14 4.87
CA TRP A 28 6.87 4.88 4.16
C TRP A 28 7.61 3.86 5.03
N SER A 29 8.65 4.31 5.71
CA SER A 29 9.37 3.44 6.64
C SER A 29 8.47 2.93 7.75
N GLN A 30 7.62 3.78 8.28
CA GLN A 30 6.66 3.39 9.32
C GLN A 30 5.64 2.39 8.79
N ALA A 31 5.16 2.60 7.57
CA ALA A 31 4.19 1.68 6.97
C ALA A 31 4.80 0.30 6.77
N ILE A 32 6.04 0.25 6.31
CA ILE A 32 6.75 -1.01 6.14
C ILE A 32 6.90 -1.72 7.48
N ASP A 33 7.32 -0.99 8.51
CA ASP A 33 7.55 -1.56 9.82
C ASP A 33 6.27 -2.15 10.41
N GLN A 34 5.17 -1.42 10.32
CA GLN A 34 3.88 -1.90 10.80
C GLN A 34 3.42 -3.14 10.06
N ALA A 35 3.60 -3.14 8.73
CA ALA A 35 3.19 -4.27 7.92
C ALA A 35 3.98 -5.52 8.27
N GLN A 36 5.29 -5.37 8.50
CA GLN A 36 6.13 -6.50 8.91
C GLN A 36 5.67 -7.10 10.23
N ARG A 37 5.34 -6.25 11.19
CA ARG A 37 4.86 -6.72 12.50
C ARG A 37 3.55 -7.46 12.38
N ALA A 38 2.70 -7.06 11.45
CA ALA A 38 1.41 -7.69 11.25
C ALA A 38 1.46 -8.87 10.29
N GLY A 39 2.60 -9.11 9.64
CA GLY A 39 2.71 -10.15 8.62
C GLY A 39 1.89 -9.84 7.38
N ARG A 40 1.82 -8.56 7.00
CA ARG A 40 1.00 -8.11 5.88
C ARG A 40 1.82 -7.28 4.90
N ARG A 41 1.22 -7.00 3.75
CA ARG A 41 1.83 -6.17 2.72
C ARG A 41 1.60 -4.70 3.05
N PRO A 42 2.64 -3.85 2.96
CA PRO A 42 2.47 -2.43 3.26
C PRO A 42 1.86 -1.66 2.10
N ALA A 43 1.03 -0.70 2.44
CA ALA A 43 0.55 0.28 1.49
C ALA A 43 0.41 1.61 2.23
N LEU A 44 0.88 2.68 1.62
CA LEU A 44 0.78 4.01 2.19
C LEU A 44 -0.07 4.87 1.27
N ALA A 45 -1.28 5.17 1.71
CA ALA A 45 -2.16 6.08 1.01
C ALA A 45 -1.98 7.47 1.60
N TYR A 46 -1.69 8.45 0.77
CA TYR A 46 -1.50 9.80 1.26
C TYR A 46 -2.08 10.81 0.30
N ARG A 47 -2.44 11.95 0.84
CA ARG A 47 -3.02 13.03 0.07
C ARG A 47 -2.50 14.36 0.59
N ALA A 48 -1.89 15.13 -0.30
CA ALA A 48 -1.54 16.51 -0.02
C ALA A 48 -2.77 17.38 -0.28
N SER A 49 -2.76 18.59 0.25
CA SER A 49 -3.86 19.52 0.07
C SER A 49 -4.15 19.74 -1.41
N ARG A 50 -5.41 19.58 -1.80
CA ARG A 50 -5.89 19.79 -3.18
C ARG A 50 -5.28 18.86 -4.22
N GLN A 51 -4.69 17.76 -3.77
CA GLN A 51 -4.12 16.76 -4.66
C GLN A 51 -4.92 15.46 -4.55
N PRO A 52 -4.92 14.64 -5.59
CA PRO A 52 -5.56 13.34 -5.50
C PRO A 52 -4.79 12.43 -4.57
N TRP A 53 -5.46 11.40 -4.07
CA TRP A 53 -4.82 10.38 -3.28
C TRP A 53 -3.78 9.62 -4.09
N ARG A 54 -2.65 9.33 -3.47
CA ARG A 54 -1.61 8.47 -4.03
C ARG A 54 -1.41 7.30 -3.10
N VAL A 55 -1.06 6.15 -3.66
CA VAL A 55 -0.78 4.96 -2.87
C VAL A 55 0.59 4.44 -3.25
N ARG A 56 1.45 4.29 -2.26
CA ARG A 56 2.79 3.71 -2.45
C ARG A 56 2.77 2.28 -1.93
N LEU A 57 3.35 1.38 -2.70
CA LEU A 57 3.45 -0.03 -2.33
C LEU A 57 4.69 -0.64 -3.00
N TRP A 58 5.07 -1.82 -2.54
CA TRP A 58 6.19 -2.53 -3.18
C TRP A 58 5.79 -2.98 -4.58
N LEU A 59 6.74 -2.86 -5.51
CA LEU A 59 6.53 -3.35 -6.88
C LEU A 59 6.18 -4.84 -6.89
N GLY A 60 6.89 -5.62 -6.08
CA GLY A 60 6.63 -7.06 -6.02
C GLY A 60 5.20 -7.38 -5.58
N ASP A 61 4.69 -6.62 -4.63
CA ASP A 61 3.31 -6.81 -4.18
C ASP A 61 2.30 -6.45 -5.27
N ALA A 62 2.58 -5.39 -6.01
CA ALA A 62 1.71 -4.99 -7.11
C ALA A 62 1.66 -6.06 -8.20
N VAL A 63 2.81 -6.58 -8.57
CA VAL A 63 2.89 -7.62 -9.60
C VAL A 63 2.18 -8.88 -9.13
N ALA A 64 2.42 -9.31 -7.90
CA ALA A 64 1.80 -10.51 -7.35
C ALA A 64 0.28 -10.39 -7.30
N SER A 65 -0.25 -9.18 -7.10
CA SER A 65 -1.68 -8.97 -7.01
C SER A 65 -2.39 -9.17 -8.35
N VAL A 66 -1.75 -8.79 -9.46
CA VAL A 66 -2.39 -8.83 -10.77
C VAL A 66 -1.88 -9.98 -11.64
N SER A 67 -0.79 -10.61 -11.26
CA SER A 67 -0.20 -11.72 -12.03
C SER A 67 0.26 -12.80 -11.06
N PRO A 68 -0.68 -13.56 -10.48
CA PRO A 68 -0.31 -14.63 -9.54
C PRO A 68 0.64 -15.63 -10.22
N GLY A 69 1.65 -16.05 -9.49
CA GLY A 69 2.66 -16.95 -10.04
C GLY A 69 3.89 -16.24 -10.58
N VAL A 70 3.82 -14.92 -10.74
CA VAL A 70 5.01 -14.16 -11.09
C VAL A 70 5.60 -13.63 -9.78
N HIS A 71 6.86 -14.00 -9.54
CA HIS A 71 7.56 -13.61 -8.32
C HIS A 71 8.67 -12.63 -8.66
N VAL A 72 8.64 -11.48 -8.00
CA VAL A 72 9.68 -10.48 -8.10
C VAL A 72 10.40 -10.49 -6.76
N GLN A 73 11.51 -11.21 -6.69
CA GLN A 73 12.24 -11.39 -5.44
C GLN A 73 13.31 -10.33 -5.28
N ASP A 74 13.54 -9.97 -4.05
CA ASP A 74 14.63 -9.07 -3.64
C ASP A 74 14.60 -7.70 -4.27
N VAL A 75 13.45 -7.32 -4.83
CA VAL A 75 13.31 -6.00 -5.42
C VAL A 75 12.71 -5.08 -4.35
N ARG A 76 13.53 -4.16 -3.89
CA ARG A 76 13.08 -3.14 -2.93
C ARG A 76 12.66 -1.88 -3.65
N ALA A 77 12.01 -2.06 -4.77
CA ALA A 77 11.46 -0.96 -5.53
C ALA A 77 10.02 -0.74 -5.10
N TRP A 78 9.67 0.51 -4.91
CA TRP A 78 8.29 0.88 -4.67
C TRP A 78 7.73 1.59 -5.89
N ILE A 79 6.41 1.55 -6.01
CA ILE A 79 5.69 2.30 -7.03
C ILE A 79 4.61 3.13 -6.35
N GLU A 80 4.07 4.07 -7.10
CA GLU A 80 2.90 4.82 -6.65
C GLU A 80 1.83 4.75 -7.71
N THR A 81 0.60 4.69 -7.28
CA THR A 81 -0.54 4.64 -8.16
C THR A 81 -1.68 5.45 -7.55
N ASP A 82 -2.76 5.61 -8.28
CA ASP A 82 -3.94 6.26 -7.75
C ASP A 82 -4.75 5.27 -6.89
N LEU A 83 -5.69 5.82 -6.14
CA LEU A 83 -6.48 5.02 -5.22
C LEU A 83 -7.36 4.00 -5.94
N GLU A 84 -7.91 4.37 -7.08
CA GLU A 84 -8.77 3.47 -7.84
C GLU A 84 -8.01 2.26 -8.35
N THR A 85 -6.82 2.49 -8.89
CA THR A 85 -5.97 1.40 -9.37
C THR A 85 -5.57 0.48 -8.23
N PHE A 86 -5.20 1.07 -7.08
CA PHE A 86 -4.86 0.25 -5.92
C PHE A 86 -6.05 -0.60 -5.48
N ALA A 87 -7.24 -0.02 -5.47
CA ALA A 87 -8.45 -0.77 -5.09
C ALA A 87 -8.68 -1.96 -6.03
N LEU A 88 -8.43 -1.78 -7.32
CA LEU A 88 -8.53 -2.88 -8.28
C LEU A 88 -7.51 -3.97 -8.00
N MET A 89 -6.27 -3.59 -7.69
CA MET A 89 -5.22 -4.57 -7.34
C MET A 89 -5.60 -5.37 -6.12
N VAL A 90 -6.13 -4.70 -5.09
CA VAL A 90 -6.54 -5.37 -3.87
C VAL A 90 -7.68 -6.35 -4.15
N ARG A 91 -8.63 -5.93 -4.95
CA ARG A 91 -9.77 -6.79 -5.31
C ARG A 91 -9.29 -8.05 -6.02
N GLU A 92 -8.35 -7.91 -6.96
CA GLU A 92 -7.79 -9.04 -7.68
C GLU A 92 -7.04 -9.97 -6.74
N SER A 93 -6.26 -9.41 -5.81
CA SER A 93 -5.48 -10.24 -4.89
C SER A 93 -6.39 -11.04 -3.96
N ILE A 94 -7.51 -10.48 -3.53
CA ILE A 94 -8.47 -11.19 -2.70
C ILE A 94 -9.16 -12.28 -3.50
N ALA A 95 -9.57 -11.98 -4.73
CA ALA A 95 -10.25 -12.95 -5.58
C ALA A 95 -9.36 -14.15 -5.88
N GLU A 96 -8.07 -13.91 -6.11
CA GLU A 96 -7.13 -15.00 -6.42
C GLU A 96 -6.71 -15.77 -5.17
N GLY A 97 -6.52 -15.05 -4.07
CA GLY A 97 -6.04 -15.66 -2.84
C GLY A 97 -7.13 -16.23 -1.98
N GLY A 98 -8.36 -15.88 -2.31
CA GLY A 98 -9.51 -16.25 -1.51
C GLY A 98 -9.86 -17.64 -1.55
#